data_3b7937ef01ed0829002674d9d8a3777c
#
_entry.id   3b7937ef01ed0829002674d9d8a3777c
#
_cell.length_a   1.000
_cell.length_b   1.000
_cell.length_c   1.000
_cell.angle_alpha   90.00
_cell.angle_beta   90.00
_cell.angle_gamma   90.00
#
_symmetry.space_group_name_H-M   'P 1'
#
loop_
_entity.id
_entity.type
_entity.pdbx_description
1 polymer ?
#
loop_
_entity_poly.entity_id
_entity_poly.type
_entity_poly.pdbx_seq_one_letter_code
_entity_poly.pdbx_strand_id
1 'polypeptide(L)'
;MEFNIKAPFEPAGDQPEAIEKLISGIENGARTQVLIGATGTGKTYTIAQVINKVRKPTLVIAHNKTLAAQLASEFKAFFPENAVEYFVSYYDYYQPEAYIPQTDTYIEKDASINDEIDKLRHSATSALFEGRDVIVVASVSCIYGLGAPQDYYDMVLSLRVGQPIDRPA
;
A
#
# COMPACT_ATOMS: atom_id res chain seq x y z
N MET A 1 -3.91 3.51 -17.74
CA MET A 1 -4.38 4.70 -17.00
C MET A 1 -3.16 5.46 -16.52
N GLU A 2 -3.30 6.72 -16.20
CA GLU A 2 -2.20 7.57 -15.75
C GLU A 2 -2.50 8.07 -14.35
N PHE A 3 -1.47 8.29 -13.54
CA PHE A 3 -1.66 8.96 -12.25
C PHE A 3 -2.21 10.37 -12.48
N ASN A 4 -3.23 10.74 -11.70
CA ASN A 4 -3.87 12.05 -11.78
C ASN A 4 -4.09 12.60 -10.37
N ILE A 5 -3.15 13.43 -9.93
CA ILE A 5 -3.21 14.02 -8.59
C ILE A 5 -4.29 15.10 -8.53
N LYS A 6 -5.11 15.05 -7.49
CA LYS A 6 -6.10 16.10 -7.15
C LYS A 6 -5.76 16.68 -5.78
N ALA A 7 -5.33 17.92 -5.76
CA ALA A 7 -5.04 18.65 -4.53
C ALA A 7 -5.60 20.07 -4.62
N PRO A 8 -6.12 20.63 -3.53
CA PRO A 8 -6.65 22.01 -3.52
C PRO A 8 -5.55 23.08 -3.41
N PHE A 9 -4.28 22.71 -3.48
CA PHE A 9 -3.12 23.58 -3.33
C PHE A 9 -2.01 23.18 -4.27
N GLU A 10 -1.11 24.12 -4.58
CA GLU A 10 0.09 23.92 -5.37
C GLU A 10 1.31 23.74 -4.46
N PRO A 11 2.39 23.10 -4.96
CA PRO A 11 3.65 23.00 -4.21
C PRO A 11 4.19 24.38 -3.83
N ALA A 12 4.58 24.56 -2.57
CA ALA A 12 5.06 25.81 -2.02
C ALA A 12 6.34 25.67 -1.19
N GLY A 13 7.03 26.76 -0.94
CA GLY A 13 8.28 26.77 -0.19
C GLY A 13 9.36 25.95 -0.89
N ASP A 14 9.99 25.02 -0.16
CA ASP A 14 11.04 24.14 -0.68
C ASP A 14 10.52 22.91 -1.44
N GLN A 15 9.19 22.71 -1.47
CA GLN A 15 8.61 21.54 -2.12
C GLN A 15 8.90 21.44 -3.62
N PRO A 16 8.77 22.52 -4.44
CA PRO A 16 9.09 22.45 -5.86
C PRO A 16 10.51 21.94 -6.13
N GLU A 17 11.50 22.49 -5.42
CA GLU A 17 12.91 22.08 -5.57
C GLU A 17 13.11 20.62 -5.12
N ALA A 18 12.49 20.20 -4.02
CA ALA A 18 12.56 18.82 -3.54
C ALA A 18 11.95 17.83 -4.54
N ILE A 19 10.81 18.18 -5.16
CA ILE A 19 10.14 17.37 -6.19
C ILE A 19 11.08 17.21 -7.41
N GLU A 20 11.63 18.29 -7.93
CA GLU A 20 12.54 18.25 -9.08
C GLU A 20 13.77 17.40 -8.81
N LYS A 21 14.40 17.55 -7.65
CA LYS A 21 15.58 16.76 -7.25
C LYS A 21 15.25 15.27 -7.15
N LEU A 22 14.12 14.91 -6.54
CA LEU A 22 13.70 13.52 -6.41
C LEU A 22 13.40 12.89 -7.77
N ILE A 23 12.70 13.59 -8.66
CA ILE A 23 12.41 13.12 -10.02
C ILE A 23 13.72 12.92 -10.80
N SER A 24 14.57 13.92 -10.83
CA SER A 24 15.86 13.86 -11.52
C SER A 24 16.72 12.70 -10.99
N GLY A 25 16.74 12.49 -9.67
CA GLY A 25 17.45 11.37 -9.09
C GLY A 25 16.91 10.01 -9.58
N ILE A 26 15.58 9.85 -9.66
CA ILE A 26 14.96 8.60 -10.16
C ILE A 26 15.30 8.40 -11.65
N GLU A 27 15.21 9.44 -12.46
CA GLU A 27 15.49 9.38 -13.90
C GLU A 27 16.98 9.06 -14.19
N ASN A 28 17.87 9.56 -13.35
CA ASN A 28 19.31 9.27 -13.42
C ASN A 28 19.71 7.95 -12.75
N GLY A 29 18.74 7.13 -12.29
CA GLY A 29 18.98 5.79 -11.74
C GLY A 29 19.52 5.78 -10.32
N ALA A 30 19.32 6.83 -9.54
CA ALA A 30 19.67 6.86 -8.12
C ALA A 30 18.90 5.75 -7.39
N ARG A 31 19.63 4.85 -6.71
CA ARG A 31 19.03 3.73 -5.96
C ARG A 31 18.38 4.17 -4.66
N THR A 32 18.87 5.25 -4.07
CA THR A 32 18.41 5.74 -2.77
C THR A 32 18.42 7.25 -2.77
N GLN A 33 17.36 7.84 -2.26
CA GLN A 33 17.26 9.28 -2.00
C GLN A 33 16.61 9.47 -0.63
N VAL A 34 16.93 10.55 0.05
CA VAL A 34 16.39 10.86 1.38
C VAL A 34 15.70 12.22 1.34
N LEU A 35 14.42 12.24 1.71
CA LEU A 35 13.65 13.46 1.91
C LEU A 35 13.51 13.73 3.41
N ILE A 36 14.09 14.83 3.89
CA ILE A 36 14.03 15.24 5.29
C ILE A 36 13.15 16.48 5.40
N GLY A 37 12.25 16.47 6.36
CA GLY A 37 11.39 17.61 6.65
C GLY A 37 10.69 17.44 8.00
N ALA A 38 10.38 18.53 8.68
CA ALA A 38 9.63 18.52 9.92
C ALA A 38 8.21 17.94 9.73
N THR A 39 7.55 17.61 10.83
CA THR A 39 6.13 17.21 10.79
C THR A 39 5.29 18.36 10.25
N GLY A 40 4.31 18.05 9.38
CA GLY A 40 3.44 19.06 8.80
C GLY A 40 4.00 19.84 7.60
N THR A 41 5.22 19.55 7.12
CA THR A 41 5.81 20.22 5.94
C THR A 41 5.31 19.68 4.59
N GLY A 42 4.31 18.78 4.60
CA GLY A 42 3.73 18.22 3.38
C GLY A 42 4.60 17.19 2.67
N LYS A 43 5.40 16.39 3.39
CA LYS A 43 6.23 15.32 2.79
C LYS A 43 5.40 14.33 1.97
N THR A 44 4.23 13.92 2.46
CA THR A 44 3.32 13.01 1.74
C THR A 44 2.88 13.63 0.42
N TYR A 45 2.53 14.91 0.42
CA TYR A 45 2.17 15.63 -0.79
C TYR A 45 3.35 15.76 -1.76
N THR A 46 4.53 16.06 -1.27
CA THR A 46 5.77 16.09 -2.08
C THR A 46 6.00 14.76 -2.80
N ILE A 47 5.87 13.64 -2.08
CA ILE A 47 5.99 12.29 -2.67
C ILE A 47 4.83 12.00 -3.63
N ALA A 48 3.61 12.43 -3.35
CA ALA A 48 2.48 12.29 -4.28
C ALA A 48 2.76 13.02 -5.62
N GLN A 49 3.34 14.21 -5.58
CA GLN A 49 3.75 14.93 -6.79
C GLN A 49 4.85 14.17 -7.57
N VAL A 50 5.82 13.57 -6.88
CA VAL A 50 6.84 12.74 -7.51
C VAL A 50 6.20 11.52 -8.19
N ILE A 51 5.31 10.80 -7.51
CA ILE A 51 4.58 9.63 -8.07
C ILE A 51 3.82 10.05 -9.33
N ASN A 52 3.09 11.17 -9.27
CA ASN A 52 2.33 11.69 -10.39
C ASN A 52 3.19 11.97 -11.64
N LYS A 53 4.42 12.44 -11.44
CA LYS A 53 5.36 12.76 -12.53
C LYS A 53 6.10 11.54 -13.06
N VAL A 54 6.56 10.67 -12.16
CA VAL A 54 7.37 9.48 -12.51
C VAL A 54 6.51 8.36 -13.10
N ARG A 55 5.23 8.26 -12.73
CA ARG A 55 4.23 7.32 -13.28
C ARG A 55 4.64 5.85 -13.20
N LYS A 56 5.21 5.45 -12.06
CA LYS A 56 5.58 4.06 -11.80
C LYS A 56 4.74 3.47 -10.68
N PRO A 57 4.43 2.17 -10.71
CA PRO A 57 3.86 1.48 -9.55
C PRO A 57 4.71 1.77 -8.32
N THR A 58 4.06 2.11 -7.22
CA THR A 58 4.74 2.61 -6.03
C THR A 58 4.35 1.79 -4.80
N LEU A 59 5.34 1.34 -4.06
CA LEU A 59 5.18 0.71 -2.76
C LEU A 59 5.62 1.69 -1.66
N VAL A 60 4.71 1.99 -0.75
CA VAL A 60 4.95 2.81 0.44
C VAL A 60 4.96 1.89 1.66
N ILE A 61 6.07 1.85 2.39
CA ILE A 61 6.21 1.01 3.59
C ILE A 61 6.22 1.90 4.83
N ALA A 62 5.27 1.68 5.73
CA ALA A 62 5.19 2.35 7.02
C ALA A 62 5.64 1.40 8.15
N HIS A 63 6.17 1.94 9.24
CA HIS A 63 6.67 1.15 10.37
C HIS A 63 5.57 0.48 11.18
N ASN A 64 4.32 0.91 11.09
CA ASN A 64 3.15 0.29 11.74
C ASN A 64 1.87 0.46 10.91
N LYS A 65 0.81 -0.27 11.29
CA LYS A 65 -0.49 -0.26 10.62
C LYS A 65 -1.20 1.09 10.69
N THR A 66 -1.11 1.78 11.82
CA THR A 66 -1.78 3.08 12.02
C THR A 66 -1.23 4.12 11.04
N LEU A 67 0.09 4.22 10.91
CA LEU A 67 0.70 5.12 9.94
C LEU A 67 0.41 4.67 8.50
N ALA A 68 0.42 3.37 8.23
CA ALA A 68 0.04 2.85 6.92
C ALA A 68 -1.39 3.23 6.55
N ALA A 69 -2.35 3.12 7.48
CA ALA A 69 -3.73 3.52 7.25
C ALA A 69 -3.86 5.03 6.99
N GLN A 70 -3.16 5.86 7.76
CA GLN A 70 -3.11 7.30 7.55
C GLN A 70 -2.56 7.63 6.15
N LEU A 71 -1.42 7.09 5.78
CA LEU A 71 -0.81 7.33 4.47
C LEU A 71 -1.70 6.83 3.32
N ALA A 72 -2.33 5.66 3.46
CA ALA A 72 -3.28 5.16 2.46
C ALA A 72 -4.46 6.13 2.28
N SER A 73 -5.00 6.68 3.36
CA SER A 73 -6.06 7.69 3.31
C SER A 73 -5.60 8.97 2.63
N GLU A 74 -4.40 9.48 2.96
CA GLU A 74 -3.82 10.67 2.34
C GLU A 74 -3.59 10.47 0.83
N PHE A 75 -2.97 9.34 0.43
CA PHE A 75 -2.75 9.03 -0.99
C PHE A 75 -4.08 8.82 -1.74
N LYS A 76 -5.07 8.20 -1.12
CA LYS A 76 -6.40 8.05 -1.72
C LYS A 76 -7.10 9.38 -1.95
N ALA A 77 -6.89 10.34 -1.06
CA ALA A 77 -7.40 11.71 -1.23
C ALA A 77 -6.69 12.44 -2.40
N PHE A 78 -5.38 12.23 -2.56
CA PHE A 78 -4.61 12.79 -3.70
C PHE A 78 -4.88 12.08 -5.02
N PHE A 79 -5.17 10.79 -5.02
CA PHE A 79 -5.38 9.98 -6.21
C PHE A 79 -6.73 9.26 -6.19
N PRO A 80 -7.86 10.00 -6.21
CA PRO A 80 -9.19 9.41 -6.08
C PRO A 80 -9.60 8.51 -7.25
N GLU A 81 -8.94 8.64 -8.39
CA GLU A 81 -9.22 7.88 -9.62
C GLU A 81 -8.24 6.74 -9.86
N ASN A 82 -7.19 6.62 -9.04
CA ASN A 82 -6.18 5.57 -9.16
C ASN A 82 -6.35 4.51 -8.07
N ALA A 83 -5.75 3.34 -8.29
CA ALA A 83 -5.73 2.28 -7.30
C ALA A 83 -4.76 2.63 -6.16
N VAL A 84 -5.30 2.95 -5.00
CA VAL A 84 -4.54 3.13 -3.76
C VAL A 84 -4.97 2.04 -2.80
N GLU A 85 -4.09 1.08 -2.60
CA GLU A 85 -4.36 -0.16 -1.89
C GLU A 85 -3.67 -0.17 -0.53
N TYR A 86 -4.39 -0.68 0.47
CA TYR A 86 -3.90 -0.84 1.84
C TYR A 86 -3.56 -2.30 2.10
N PHE A 87 -2.28 -2.57 2.36
CA PHE A 87 -1.76 -3.92 2.52
C PHE A 87 -1.15 -4.12 3.89
N VAL A 88 -1.81 -4.91 4.75
CA VAL A 88 -1.39 -5.13 6.14
C VAL A 88 -1.35 -6.62 6.47
N SER A 89 -0.61 -6.97 7.51
CA SER A 89 -0.54 -8.34 8.00
C SER A 89 -1.85 -8.73 8.71
N TYR A 90 -2.16 -10.03 8.75
CA TYR A 90 -3.32 -10.57 9.46
C TYR A 90 -3.27 -10.33 10.97
N TYR A 91 -2.07 -10.18 11.54
CA TYR A 91 -1.91 -9.99 12.97
C TYR A 91 -2.24 -8.54 13.35
N ASP A 92 -3.47 -8.29 13.75
CA ASP A 92 -3.90 -6.98 14.25
C ASP A 92 -3.57 -6.77 15.71
N TYR A 93 -3.50 -7.85 16.48
CA TYR A 93 -3.23 -7.83 17.90
C TYR A 93 -2.31 -9.00 18.26
N TYR A 94 -1.08 -8.70 18.60
CA TYR A 94 -0.26 -9.64 19.31
C TYR A 94 -0.73 -9.61 20.76
N GLN A 95 -1.77 -10.36 21.08
CA GLN A 95 -2.03 -10.75 22.46
C GLN A 95 -1.04 -11.87 22.75
N PRO A 96 0.02 -11.62 23.54
CA PRO A 96 0.93 -12.70 23.90
C PRO A 96 0.12 -13.77 24.63
N GLU A 97 0.45 -15.02 24.37
CA GLU A 97 -0.04 -16.10 25.22
C GLU A 97 0.25 -15.70 26.66
N ALA A 98 -0.80 -15.58 27.45
CA ALA A 98 -0.66 -15.18 28.85
C ALA A 98 -1.29 -16.26 29.71
N TYR A 99 -0.48 -16.82 30.61
CA TYR A 99 -0.96 -17.64 31.69
C TYR A 99 -1.13 -16.77 32.94
N ILE A 100 -2.34 -16.74 33.48
CA ILE A 100 -2.65 -16.02 34.72
C ILE A 100 -2.68 -17.03 35.85
N PRO A 101 -1.60 -17.16 36.65
CA PRO A 101 -1.49 -18.19 37.68
C PRO A 101 -2.57 -18.10 38.81
N GLN A 102 -3.09 -16.89 39.04
CA GLN A 102 -4.09 -16.63 40.08
C GLN A 102 -5.46 -17.23 39.76
N THR A 103 -5.78 -17.41 38.48
CA THR A 103 -7.08 -17.95 38.06
C THR A 103 -6.92 -19.23 37.25
N ASP A 104 -5.70 -19.77 37.15
CA ASP A 104 -5.38 -20.94 36.31
C ASP A 104 -5.95 -20.82 34.90
N THR A 105 -5.88 -19.61 34.34
CA THR A 105 -6.46 -19.31 33.04
C THR A 105 -5.34 -19.17 32.01
N TYR A 106 -5.38 -20.01 30.99
CA TYR A 106 -4.54 -19.90 29.80
C TYR A 106 -5.30 -19.13 28.71
N ILE A 107 -4.76 -18.01 28.29
CA ILE A 107 -5.30 -17.21 27.17
C ILE A 107 -4.61 -17.72 25.92
N GLU A 108 -5.33 -18.49 25.12
CA GLU A 108 -4.83 -18.95 23.81
C GLU A 108 -4.68 -17.78 22.83
N LYS A 109 -3.70 -17.94 21.94
CA LYS A 109 -3.49 -17.03 20.83
C LYS A 109 -4.62 -17.18 19.83
N ASP A 110 -5.57 -16.26 19.86
CA ASP A 110 -6.67 -16.25 18.89
C ASP A 110 -6.19 -15.68 17.57
N ALA A 111 -5.88 -16.55 16.61
CA ALA A 111 -5.54 -16.21 15.24
C ALA A 111 -6.82 -16.24 14.39
N SER A 112 -7.77 -15.37 14.68
CA SER A 112 -8.93 -15.21 13.81
C SER A 112 -8.47 -14.56 12.49
N ILE A 113 -8.72 -15.25 11.38
CA ILE A 113 -8.54 -14.67 10.03
C ILE A 113 -9.57 -13.55 9.90
N ASN A 114 -9.07 -12.33 9.76
CA ASN A 114 -9.95 -11.18 9.55
C ASN A 114 -10.28 -11.10 8.05
N ASP A 115 -11.49 -11.44 7.68
CA ASP A 115 -11.99 -11.45 6.30
C ASP A 115 -11.84 -10.08 5.60
N GLU A 116 -11.86 -8.98 6.35
CA GLU A 116 -11.65 -7.65 5.80
C GLU A 116 -10.19 -7.44 5.37
N ILE A 117 -9.25 -7.88 6.20
CA ILE A 117 -7.83 -7.82 5.86
C ILE A 117 -7.54 -8.70 4.65
N ASP A 118 -8.16 -9.86 4.57
CA ASP A 118 -7.99 -10.77 3.43
C ASP A 118 -8.47 -10.12 2.14
N LYS A 119 -9.65 -9.52 2.13
CA LYS A 119 -10.18 -8.75 0.99
C LYS A 119 -9.24 -7.62 0.56
N LEU A 120 -8.70 -6.85 1.51
CA LEU A 120 -7.75 -5.77 1.22
C LEU A 120 -6.46 -6.30 0.59
N ARG A 121 -5.95 -7.43 1.07
CA ARG A 121 -4.75 -8.07 0.51
C ARG A 121 -4.99 -8.59 -0.89
N HIS A 122 -6.11 -9.25 -1.14
CA HIS A 122 -6.51 -9.70 -2.47
C HIS A 122 -6.72 -8.52 -3.44
N SER A 123 -7.38 -7.44 -2.99
CA SER A 123 -7.54 -6.21 -3.77
C SER A 123 -6.19 -5.63 -4.22
N ALA A 124 -5.27 -5.47 -3.27
CA ALA A 124 -3.94 -4.95 -3.57
C ALA A 124 -3.16 -5.83 -4.56
N THR A 125 -3.28 -7.16 -4.40
CA THR A 125 -2.60 -8.11 -5.30
C THR A 125 -3.20 -8.05 -6.70
N SER A 126 -4.53 -8.05 -6.84
CA SER A 126 -5.21 -7.90 -8.14
C SER A 126 -4.84 -6.59 -8.82
N ALA A 127 -4.85 -5.48 -8.08
CA ALA A 127 -4.50 -4.17 -8.63
C ALA A 127 -3.07 -4.14 -9.20
N LEU A 128 -2.11 -4.81 -8.56
CA LEU A 128 -0.74 -4.93 -9.06
C LEU A 128 -0.64 -5.71 -10.36
N PHE A 129 -1.50 -6.72 -10.57
CA PHE A 129 -1.51 -7.50 -11.81
C PHE A 129 -2.27 -6.80 -12.95
N GLU A 130 -3.28 -6.00 -12.63
CA GLU A 130 -4.17 -5.37 -13.63
C GLU A 130 -3.69 -3.99 -14.08
N GLY A 131 -2.97 -3.26 -13.24
CA GLY A 131 -2.64 -1.85 -13.46
C GLY A 131 -1.16 -1.51 -13.31
N ARG A 132 -0.78 -0.39 -13.95
CA ARG A 132 0.53 0.24 -13.79
C ARG A 132 0.50 1.50 -12.92
N ASP A 133 -0.70 1.98 -12.62
CA ASP A 133 -0.98 3.20 -11.85
C ASP A 133 -1.50 2.85 -10.45
N VAL A 134 -0.73 2.02 -9.76
CA VAL A 134 -1.06 1.48 -8.45
C VAL A 134 -0.12 2.02 -7.37
N ILE A 135 -0.68 2.44 -6.25
CA ILE A 135 0.05 2.77 -5.02
C ILE A 135 -0.36 1.74 -3.96
N VAL A 136 0.58 0.95 -3.49
CA VAL A 136 0.35 0.03 -2.36
C VAL A 136 0.97 0.62 -1.12
N VAL A 137 0.17 0.82 -0.08
CA VAL A 137 0.63 1.27 1.23
C VAL A 137 0.60 0.11 2.20
N ALA A 138 1.77 -0.31 2.67
CA ALA A 138 1.95 -1.49 3.48
C ALA A 138 2.58 -1.18 4.84
N SER A 139 2.29 -2.00 5.84
CA SER A 139 3.08 -2.01 7.08
C SER A 139 4.31 -2.92 6.92
N VAL A 140 5.39 -2.60 7.61
CA VAL A 140 6.63 -3.40 7.58
C VAL A 140 6.41 -4.88 7.94
N SER A 141 5.40 -5.18 8.75
CA SER A 141 5.03 -6.55 9.12
C SER A 141 4.56 -7.43 7.95
N CYS A 142 4.24 -6.83 6.81
CA CYS A 142 3.81 -7.54 5.61
C CYS A 142 4.97 -8.16 4.80
N ILE A 143 6.22 -7.87 5.13
CA ILE A 143 7.40 -8.42 4.45
C ILE A 143 7.50 -9.93 4.65
N TYR A 144 6.86 -10.46 5.68
CA TYR A 144 6.91 -11.88 6.04
C TYR A 144 5.60 -12.59 5.66
N GLY A 145 5.67 -13.77 5.05
CA GLY A 145 4.55 -14.72 4.97
C GLY A 145 3.68 -14.66 3.71
N LEU A 146 4.18 -14.20 2.58
CA LEU A 146 3.53 -14.40 1.27
C LEU A 146 4.19 -15.55 0.53
N GLY A 147 3.35 -16.44 -0.06
CA GLY A 147 3.77 -17.45 -1.02
C GLY A 147 4.37 -16.84 -2.30
N ALA A 148 4.79 -17.70 -3.24
CA ALA A 148 5.32 -17.23 -4.51
C ALA A 148 4.23 -16.45 -5.29
N PRO A 149 4.57 -15.30 -5.88
CA PRO A 149 3.62 -14.52 -6.70
C PRO A 149 3.03 -15.33 -7.87
N GLN A 150 3.78 -16.31 -8.39
CA GLN A 150 3.39 -17.17 -9.48
C GLN A 150 2.19 -18.04 -9.10
N ASP A 151 2.20 -18.63 -7.92
CA ASP A 151 1.12 -19.48 -7.42
C ASP A 151 -0.20 -18.71 -7.30
N TYR A 152 -0.10 -17.43 -6.94
CA TYR A 152 -1.26 -16.54 -6.87
C TYR A 152 -1.80 -16.23 -8.27
N TYR A 153 -0.93 -15.92 -9.22
CA TYR A 153 -1.33 -15.59 -10.58
C TYR A 153 -2.05 -16.76 -11.28
N ASP A 154 -1.56 -17.99 -11.05
CA ASP A 154 -2.14 -19.20 -11.63
C ASP A 154 -3.54 -19.53 -11.06
N MET A 155 -3.89 -18.97 -9.89
CA MET A 155 -5.22 -19.14 -9.26
C MET A 155 -6.20 -18.00 -9.56
N VAL A 156 -5.80 -16.95 -10.29
CA VAL A 156 -6.66 -15.79 -10.59
C VAL A 156 -7.56 -16.08 -11.80
N LEU A 157 -8.86 -16.02 -11.60
CA LEU A 157 -9.86 -16.02 -12.66
C LEU A 157 -10.36 -14.59 -12.91
N SER A 158 -10.01 -14.03 -14.06
CA SER A 158 -10.46 -12.69 -14.44
C SER A 158 -11.77 -12.76 -15.22
N LEU A 159 -12.82 -12.12 -14.71
CA LEU A 159 -14.14 -12.10 -15.33
C LEU A 159 -14.51 -10.67 -15.73
N ARG A 160 -15.00 -10.48 -16.98
CA ARG A 160 -15.45 -9.18 -17.45
C ARG A 160 -16.90 -9.26 -17.94
N VAL A 161 -17.67 -8.20 -17.72
CA VAL A 161 -19.05 -8.11 -18.23
C VAL A 161 -19.04 -8.23 -19.75
N GLY A 162 -19.86 -9.18 -20.28
CA GLY A 162 -19.93 -9.46 -21.73
C GLY A 162 -18.88 -10.43 -22.27
N GLN A 163 -17.99 -10.95 -21.43
CA GLN A 163 -17.03 -11.97 -21.84
C GLN A 163 -17.73 -13.33 -22.00
N PRO A 164 -17.67 -13.97 -23.18
CA PRO A 164 -18.13 -15.35 -23.32
C PRO A 164 -17.20 -16.29 -22.58
N ILE A 165 -17.74 -17.11 -21.70
CA ILE A 165 -17.00 -18.14 -20.96
C ILE A 165 -17.67 -19.48 -21.22
N ASP A 166 -16.91 -20.41 -21.76
CA ASP A 166 -17.36 -21.79 -21.89
C ASP A 166 -17.36 -22.46 -20.52
N ARG A 167 -18.50 -23.04 -20.15
CA ARG A 167 -18.62 -23.83 -18.93
C ARG A 167 -17.86 -25.15 -19.14
N PRO A 168 -16.82 -25.45 -18.39
CA PRO A 168 -16.22 -26.79 -18.48
C PRO A 168 -17.26 -27.83 -18.07
N ALA A 169 -17.28 -28.93 -18.82
CA ALA A 169 -18.22 -30.04 -18.66
C ALA A 169 -17.95 -30.80 -17.34
#